data_420d4fd3cb03b57f4d31801a62a7fea8
#
_entry.id   420d4fd3cb03b57f4d31801a62a7fea8
#
_cell.length_a   1.000
_cell.length_b   1.000
_cell.length_c   1.000
_cell.angle_alpha   90.00
_cell.angle_beta   90.00
_cell.angle_gamma   90.00
#
_symmetry.space_group_name_H-M   'P 1'
#
loop_
_entity.id
_entity.type
_entity.pdbx_description
1 polymer ?
#
loop_
_entity_poly.entity_id
_entity_poly.type
_entity_poly.pdbx_seq_one_letter_code
_entity_poly.pdbx_strand_id
1 'polypeptide(L)'
;MTAADTPAEMSADTTVCRAEDLPWGEPFPGIELKVLRTGEGSGRYTLMNRFAPGTVLPKHVHHGEVHAFTLAGRWGYLEYDWESTAGDYVYEEAGSVHTLTVPADADEHAVIQFVIDQGMDFLDDDGNAFHSEDAESITKMYLDSLAAVGVHLPGGVLP
;
A
#
# COMPACT_ATOMS: atom_id res chain seq x y z
N MET A 1 19.73 4.85 27.73
CA MET A 1 19.21 4.59 26.39
C MET A 1 17.70 4.51 26.50
N THR A 2 16.99 5.53 26.11
CA THR A 2 15.55 5.46 25.94
C THR A 2 15.28 4.42 24.86
N ALA A 3 14.35 3.50 25.14
CA ALA A 3 13.88 2.52 24.15
C ALA A 3 13.48 3.32 22.90
N ALA A 4 14.22 3.11 21.83
CA ALA A 4 13.95 3.79 20.57
C ALA A 4 12.56 3.37 20.09
N ASP A 5 11.81 4.36 19.66
CA ASP A 5 10.51 4.32 19.04
C ASP A 5 10.44 3.26 17.91
N THR A 6 10.31 2.00 18.28
CA THR A 6 9.97 0.96 17.33
C THR A 6 8.46 1.01 17.17
N PRO A 7 7.93 1.26 15.97
CA PRO A 7 6.49 1.36 15.73
C PRO A 7 5.76 0.01 15.90
N ALA A 8 6.43 -1.00 16.36
CA ALA A 8 5.90 -2.33 16.62
C ALA A 8 6.28 -2.80 18.03
N GLU A 9 5.31 -3.30 18.75
CA GLU A 9 5.49 -4.00 20.03
C GLU A 9 5.33 -5.50 19.78
N MET A 10 6.42 -6.25 20.01
CA MET A 10 6.44 -7.69 19.75
C MET A 10 6.33 -8.48 21.05
N SER A 11 5.44 -9.44 21.08
CA SER A 11 5.42 -10.54 22.04
C SER A 11 5.96 -11.80 21.37
N ALA A 12 5.99 -12.95 22.09
CA ALA A 12 6.55 -14.19 21.55
C ALA A 12 5.85 -14.69 20.27
N ASP A 13 4.57 -14.38 20.10
CA ASP A 13 3.72 -14.89 19.02
C ASP A 13 2.76 -13.84 18.43
N THR A 14 2.71 -12.65 19.00
CA THR A 14 1.77 -11.60 18.60
C THR A 14 2.47 -10.24 18.57
N THR A 15 2.23 -9.48 17.52
CA THR A 15 2.84 -8.16 17.32
C THR A 15 1.78 -7.13 17.01
N VAL A 16 1.89 -5.94 17.61
CA VAL A 16 1.13 -4.77 17.18
C VAL A 16 2.04 -3.80 16.44
N CYS A 17 1.62 -3.38 15.24
CA CYS A 17 2.23 -2.29 14.51
C CYS A 17 1.29 -1.08 14.60
N ARG A 18 1.77 0.01 15.19
CA ARG A 18 0.98 1.25 15.32
C ARG A 18 1.21 2.11 14.09
N ALA A 19 0.29 2.05 13.16
CA ALA A 19 0.42 2.76 11.88
C ALA A 19 0.52 4.28 12.05
N GLU A 20 -0.02 4.85 13.14
CA GLU A 20 0.11 6.28 13.45
C GLU A 20 1.54 6.70 13.78
N ASP A 21 2.36 5.78 14.28
CA ASP A 21 3.78 6.03 14.60
C ASP A 21 4.70 5.92 13.38
N LEU A 22 4.18 5.41 12.26
CA LEU A 22 4.92 5.33 11.00
C LEU A 22 4.73 6.61 10.17
N PRO A 23 5.83 7.20 9.65
CA PRO A 23 5.71 8.33 8.74
C PRO A 23 5.14 7.89 7.38
N TRP A 24 4.41 8.78 6.71
CA TRP A 24 4.04 8.59 5.32
C TRP A 24 5.25 8.84 4.41
N GLY A 25 5.55 7.89 3.54
CA GLY A 25 6.45 8.09 2.41
C GLY A 25 5.66 8.50 1.18
N GLU A 26 6.18 9.39 0.36
CA GLU A 26 5.54 9.87 -0.87
C GLU A 26 6.49 9.64 -2.06
N PRO A 27 6.51 8.42 -2.63
CA PRO A 27 7.39 8.13 -3.78
C PRO A 27 6.97 8.86 -5.04
N PHE A 28 5.68 9.19 -5.18
CA PHE A 28 5.12 9.96 -6.29
C PHE A 28 4.13 10.99 -5.76
N PRO A 29 3.99 12.18 -6.40
CA PRO A 29 3.05 13.19 -5.96
C PRO A 29 1.62 12.65 -5.79
N GLY A 30 1.05 12.83 -4.60
CA GLY A 30 -0.30 12.38 -4.27
C GLY A 30 -0.45 10.88 -4.02
N ILE A 31 0.65 10.12 -4.05
CA ILE A 31 0.68 8.68 -3.76
C ILE A 31 1.59 8.46 -2.57
N GLU A 32 0.99 8.22 -1.41
CA GLU A 32 1.71 8.01 -0.17
C GLU A 32 1.52 6.58 0.33
N LEU A 33 2.51 6.06 1.04
CA LEU A 33 2.42 4.73 1.63
C LEU A 33 3.12 4.64 2.99
N LYS A 34 2.71 3.64 3.75
CA LYS A 34 3.40 3.08 4.92
C LYS A 34 3.46 1.57 4.74
N VAL A 35 4.61 0.97 4.85
CA VAL A 35 4.72 -0.49 4.89
C VAL A 35 4.60 -0.94 6.34
N LEU A 36 3.55 -1.70 6.66
CA LEU A 36 3.27 -2.17 8.01
C LEU A 36 4.02 -3.45 8.32
N ARG A 37 4.13 -4.34 7.32
CA ARG A 37 4.81 -5.63 7.45
C ARG A 37 5.31 -6.10 6.09
N THR A 38 6.55 -6.57 6.02
CA THR A 38 7.14 -7.12 4.79
C THR A 38 6.75 -8.58 4.56
N GLY A 39 6.38 -9.32 5.61
CA GLY A 39 6.06 -10.73 5.51
C GLY A 39 7.23 -11.56 4.98
N GLU A 40 8.44 -11.31 5.48
CA GLU A 40 9.67 -11.93 5.02
C GLU A 40 9.52 -13.44 4.82
N GLY A 41 9.84 -13.91 3.63
CA GLY A 41 9.79 -15.32 3.23
C GLY A 41 8.39 -15.86 2.90
N SER A 42 7.30 -15.12 3.16
CA SER A 42 5.93 -15.56 2.86
C SER A 42 5.41 -15.07 1.50
N GLY A 43 6.01 -14.01 0.95
CA GLY A 43 5.49 -13.31 -0.23
C GLY A 43 4.27 -12.42 0.05
N ARG A 44 3.76 -12.42 1.28
CA ARG A 44 2.62 -11.61 1.71
C ARG A 44 3.12 -10.38 2.46
N TYR A 45 2.68 -9.19 2.06
CA TYR A 45 3.00 -7.95 2.74
C TYR A 45 1.77 -7.11 3.00
N THR A 46 1.87 -6.21 3.98
CA THR A 46 0.77 -5.34 4.39
C THR A 46 1.23 -3.90 4.35
N LEU A 47 0.45 -3.06 3.71
CA LEU A 47 0.73 -1.64 3.58
C LEU A 47 -0.54 -0.80 3.72
N MET A 48 -0.36 0.49 3.98
CA MET A 48 -1.40 1.50 3.84
C MET A 48 -1.02 2.46 2.72
N ASN A 49 -1.96 2.76 1.86
CA ASN A 49 -1.85 3.87 0.91
C ASN A 49 -2.77 5.02 1.29
N ARG A 50 -2.32 6.21 0.94
CA ARG A 50 -3.12 7.43 0.96
C ARG A 50 -3.00 8.08 -0.41
N PHE A 51 -4.12 8.14 -1.14
CA PHE A 51 -4.18 8.65 -2.50
C PHE A 51 -4.95 9.97 -2.55
N ALA A 52 -4.35 10.97 -3.19
CA ALA A 52 -5.00 12.26 -3.40
C ALA A 52 -6.19 12.14 -4.36
N PRO A 53 -7.21 13.01 -4.24
CA PRO A 53 -8.26 13.14 -5.25
C PRO A 53 -7.69 13.30 -6.66
N GLY A 54 -8.26 12.58 -7.62
CA GLY A 54 -7.80 12.56 -9.01
C GLY A 54 -6.67 11.57 -9.31
N THR A 55 -6.20 10.81 -8.32
CA THR A 55 -5.21 9.76 -8.55
C THR A 55 -5.76 8.67 -9.47
N VAL A 56 -4.97 8.29 -10.46
CA VAL A 56 -5.19 7.12 -11.32
C VAL A 56 -3.88 6.35 -11.35
N LEU A 57 -3.88 5.13 -10.81
CA LEU A 57 -2.74 4.24 -10.92
C LEU A 57 -2.72 3.60 -12.31
N PRO A 58 -1.55 3.26 -12.86
CA PRO A 58 -1.49 2.46 -14.07
C PRO A 58 -2.26 1.13 -13.89
N LYS A 59 -2.81 0.61 -14.99
CA LYS A 59 -3.40 -0.73 -15.00
C LYS A 59 -2.40 -1.74 -14.47
N HIS A 60 -2.85 -2.67 -13.64
CA HIS A 60 -1.98 -3.67 -13.04
C HIS A 60 -2.68 -5.02 -12.90
N VAL A 61 -1.87 -6.08 -12.81
CA VAL A 61 -2.30 -7.45 -12.55
C VAL A 61 -1.68 -7.92 -11.24
N HIS A 62 -2.51 -8.52 -10.37
CA HIS A 62 -2.04 -9.14 -9.13
C HIS A 62 -1.65 -10.60 -9.35
N HIS A 63 -0.50 -11.02 -8.81
CA HIS A 63 -0.04 -12.42 -8.90
C HIS A 63 -0.70 -13.32 -7.85
N GLY A 64 -1.10 -12.76 -6.72
CA GLY A 64 -1.85 -13.42 -5.66
C GLY A 64 -3.14 -12.67 -5.34
N GLU A 65 -3.83 -13.11 -4.31
CA GLU A 65 -5.03 -12.42 -3.84
C GLU A 65 -4.70 -11.14 -3.06
N VAL A 66 -5.64 -10.21 -3.04
CA VAL A 66 -5.54 -8.96 -2.29
C VAL A 66 -6.77 -8.76 -1.42
N HIS A 67 -6.53 -8.31 -0.19
CA HIS A 67 -7.56 -7.86 0.73
C HIS A 67 -7.38 -6.37 0.98
N ALA A 68 -8.38 -5.57 0.67
CA ALA A 68 -8.35 -4.12 0.86
C ALA A 68 -9.43 -3.69 1.87
N PHE A 69 -9.02 -2.87 2.82
CA PHE A 69 -9.89 -2.31 3.85
C PHE A 69 -9.87 -0.80 3.69
N THR A 70 -11.00 -0.20 3.34
CA THR A 70 -11.11 1.25 3.20
C THR A 70 -11.26 1.90 4.57
N LEU A 71 -10.38 2.83 4.89
CA LEU A 71 -10.35 3.53 6.19
C LEU A 71 -10.91 4.95 6.11
N ALA A 72 -10.74 5.62 4.96
CA ALA A 72 -11.25 6.97 4.72
C ALA A 72 -11.39 7.24 3.23
N GLY A 73 -12.19 8.24 2.89
CA GLY A 73 -12.40 8.66 1.51
C GLY A 73 -13.20 7.67 0.68
N ARG A 74 -13.08 7.78 -0.63
CA ARG A 74 -13.71 6.89 -1.60
C ARG A 74 -12.79 6.61 -2.77
N TRP A 75 -12.85 5.40 -3.29
CA TRP A 75 -12.03 4.94 -4.42
C TRP A 75 -12.72 3.78 -5.14
N GLY A 76 -12.22 3.43 -6.29
CA GLY A 76 -12.72 2.30 -7.05
C GLY A 76 -11.78 1.91 -8.17
N TYR A 77 -12.29 1.13 -9.12
CA TYR A 77 -11.60 0.74 -10.34
C TYR A 77 -12.36 1.24 -11.56
N LEU A 78 -11.64 1.69 -12.58
CA LEU A 78 -12.27 2.17 -13.83
C LEU A 78 -13.15 1.09 -14.50
N GLU A 79 -12.85 -0.18 -14.25
CA GLU A 79 -13.52 -1.34 -14.84
C GLU A 79 -14.85 -1.70 -14.16
N TYR A 80 -15.18 -1.10 -13.00
CA TYR A 80 -16.37 -1.43 -12.22
C TYR A 80 -17.21 -0.19 -11.90
N ASP A 81 -18.50 -0.41 -11.64
CA ASP A 81 -19.48 0.67 -11.36
C ASP A 81 -19.60 1.02 -9.86
N TRP A 82 -18.87 0.33 -8.98
CA TRP A 82 -18.92 0.58 -7.55
C TRP A 82 -17.76 1.47 -7.08
N GLU A 83 -17.99 2.17 -5.98
CA GLU A 83 -16.96 2.83 -5.19
C GLU A 83 -16.93 2.21 -3.78
N SER A 84 -15.74 2.08 -3.23
CA SER A 84 -15.51 1.66 -1.84
C SER A 84 -15.35 2.89 -0.95
N THR A 85 -16.00 2.87 0.21
CA THR A 85 -15.92 3.93 1.23
C THR A 85 -15.52 3.37 2.58
N ALA A 86 -15.30 4.24 3.57
CA ALA A 86 -14.82 3.82 4.90
C ALA A 86 -15.67 2.70 5.52
N GLY A 87 -15.02 1.64 5.93
CA GLY A 87 -15.62 0.42 6.48
C GLY A 87 -15.85 -0.70 5.46
N ASP A 88 -15.71 -0.41 4.17
CA ASP A 88 -15.87 -1.42 3.12
C ASP A 88 -14.64 -2.33 3.01
N TYR A 89 -14.92 -3.56 2.61
CA TYR A 89 -13.92 -4.58 2.30
C TYR A 89 -13.97 -4.93 0.82
N VAL A 90 -12.82 -4.92 0.17
CA VAL A 90 -12.66 -5.31 -1.24
C VAL A 90 -11.75 -6.52 -1.32
N TYR A 91 -12.19 -7.54 -2.03
CA TYR A 91 -11.41 -8.74 -2.32
C TYR A 91 -11.06 -8.80 -3.81
N GLU A 92 -9.82 -9.10 -4.11
CA GLU A 92 -9.30 -9.22 -5.47
C GLU A 92 -8.70 -10.60 -5.65
N GLU A 93 -9.21 -11.34 -6.63
CA GLU A 93 -8.66 -12.66 -6.96
C GLU A 93 -7.26 -12.54 -7.59
N ALA A 94 -6.45 -13.58 -7.40
CA ALA A 94 -5.20 -13.73 -8.12
C ALA A 94 -5.44 -13.66 -9.63
N GLY A 95 -4.61 -12.89 -10.34
CA GLY A 95 -4.74 -12.65 -11.78
C GLY A 95 -5.76 -11.58 -12.18
N SER A 96 -6.41 -10.91 -11.22
CA SER A 96 -7.30 -9.79 -11.51
C SER A 96 -6.52 -8.60 -12.10
N VAL A 97 -7.12 -7.95 -13.09
CA VAL A 97 -6.53 -6.81 -13.81
C VAL A 97 -7.45 -5.60 -13.68
N HIS A 98 -6.93 -4.50 -13.17
CA HIS A 98 -7.73 -3.30 -12.99
C HIS A 98 -6.89 -2.01 -12.83
N THR A 99 -7.58 -0.88 -12.86
CA THR A 99 -7.03 0.47 -12.78
C THR A 99 -7.65 1.19 -11.61
N LEU A 100 -6.90 1.35 -10.51
CA LEU A 100 -7.37 2.05 -9.32
C LEU A 100 -7.51 3.55 -9.60
N THR A 101 -8.62 4.12 -9.14
CA THR A 101 -8.88 5.56 -9.28
C THR A 101 -9.50 6.14 -8.01
N VAL A 102 -9.13 7.38 -7.70
CA VAL A 102 -9.80 8.22 -6.71
C VAL A 102 -10.49 9.34 -7.47
N PRO A 103 -11.80 9.54 -7.31
CA PRO A 103 -12.51 10.59 -8.02
C PRO A 103 -11.89 11.98 -7.82
N ALA A 104 -11.81 12.77 -8.88
CA ALA A 104 -11.21 14.10 -8.81
C ALA A 104 -12.04 15.09 -7.96
N ASP A 105 -13.32 14.79 -7.78
CA ASP A 105 -14.25 15.57 -6.94
C ASP A 105 -14.38 15.00 -5.51
N ALA A 106 -13.49 14.09 -5.12
CA ALA A 106 -13.46 13.60 -3.73
C ALA A 106 -13.05 14.73 -2.77
N ASP A 107 -13.72 14.80 -1.62
CA ASP A 107 -13.48 15.83 -0.62
C ASP A 107 -12.20 15.59 0.21
N GLU A 108 -11.73 14.35 0.23
CA GLU A 108 -10.56 13.92 1.00
C GLU A 108 -9.75 12.83 0.28
N HIS A 109 -8.56 12.56 0.78
CA HIS A 109 -7.75 11.44 0.32
C HIS A 109 -8.43 10.11 0.61
N ALA A 110 -8.28 9.15 -0.28
CA ALA A 110 -8.62 7.76 0.02
C ALA A 110 -7.50 7.12 0.83
N VAL A 111 -7.85 6.53 1.96
CA VAL A 111 -6.91 5.77 2.81
C VAL A 111 -7.35 4.31 2.82
N ILE A 112 -6.44 3.44 2.37
CA ILE A 112 -6.73 2.03 2.17
C ILE A 112 -5.61 1.20 2.79
N GLN A 113 -5.98 0.18 3.55
CA GLN A 113 -5.03 -0.84 4.01
C GLN A 113 -5.14 -2.06 3.11
N PHE A 114 -4.01 -2.50 2.57
CA PHE A 114 -3.91 -3.67 1.70
C PHE A 114 -3.12 -4.78 2.37
N VAL A 115 -3.59 -6.01 2.21
CA VAL A 115 -2.81 -7.24 2.39
C VAL A 115 -2.67 -7.85 1.01
N ILE A 116 -1.43 -7.98 0.53
CA ILE A 116 -1.11 -8.36 -0.85
C ILE A 116 -0.26 -9.62 -0.84
N ASP A 117 -0.69 -10.63 -1.59
CA ASP A 117 0.07 -11.85 -1.82
C ASP A 117 0.87 -11.75 -3.13
N GLN A 118 2.13 -12.18 -3.11
CA GLN A 118 3.05 -12.36 -4.25
C GLN A 118 3.48 -11.06 -4.95
N GLY A 119 2.68 -10.03 -4.99
CA GLY A 119 2.99 -8.78 -5.66
C GLY A 119 2.17 -8.55 -6.94
N MET A 120 2.62 -7.60 -7.76
CA MET A 120 1.88 -7.16 -8.95
C MET A 120 2.82 -6.68 -10.07
N ASP A 121 2.28 -6.66 -11.29
CA ASP A 121 2.90 -6.02 -12.45
C ASP A 121 2.02 -4.86 -12.93
N PHE A 122 2.64 -3.71 -13.17
CA PHE A 122 2.02 -2.61 -13.89
C PHE A 122 2.16 -2.82 -15.39
N LEU A 123 1.06 -2.60 -16.13
CA LEU A 123 0.93 -2.92 -17.53
C LEU A 123 0.84 -1.64 -18.38
N ASP A 124 1.48 -1.68 -19.55
CA ASP A 124 1.28 -0.68 -20.58
C ASP A 124 -0.05 -0.91 -21.35
N ASP A 125 -0.32 -0.05 -22.33
CA ASP A 125 -1.56 -0.13 -23.13
C ASP A 125 -1.65 -1.41 -23.97
N ASP A 126 -0.50 -2.02 -24.29
CA ASP A 126 -0.43 -3.30 -25.02
C ASP A 126 -0.53 -4.52 -24.08
N GLY A 127 -0.60 -4.31 -22.76
CA GLY A 127 -0.68 -5.35 -21.75
C GLY A 127 0.65 -5.96 -21.35
N ASN A 128 1.78 -5.31 -21.71
CA ASN A 128 3.10 -5.74 -21.29
C ASN A 128 3.47 -5.12 -19.94
N ALA A 129 4.11 -5.91 -19.09
CA ALA A 129 4.63 -5.41 -17.82
C ALA A 129 5.82 -4.45 -18.05
N PHE A 130 5.74 -3.25 -17.48
CA PHE A 130 6.84 -2.29 -17.50
C PHE A 130 7.45 -2.03 -16.13
N HIS A 131 6.77 -2.44 -15.06
CA HIS A 131 7.23 -2.32 -13.67
C HIS A 131 6.59 -3.41 -12.82
N SER A 132 7.39 -4.03 -11.96
CA SER A 132 6.92 -5.06 -11.03
C SER A 132 7.16 -4.62 -9.59
N GLU A 133 6.23 -4.93 -8.71
CA GLU A 133 6.33 -4.69 -7.27
C GLU A 133 6.11 -5.98 -6.49
N ASP A 134 6.90 -6.15 -5.44
CA ASP A 134 6.81 -7.20 -4.44
C ASP A 134 7.13 -6.61 -3.05
N ALA A 135 7.18 -7.46 -2.04
CA ALA A 135 7.47 -7.03 -0.67
C ALA A 135 8.82 -6.30 -0.55
N GLU A 136 9.85 -6.75 -1.27
CA GLU A 136 11.19 -6.15 -1.21
C GLU A 136 11.20 -4.78 -1.91
N SER A 137 10.70 -4.72 -3.15
CA SER A 137 10.71 -3.48 -3.93
C SER A 137 9.83 -2.39 -3.33
N ILE A 138 8.65 -2.73 -2.80
CA ILE A 138 7.76 -1.75 -2.16
C ILE A 138 8.34 -1.24 -0.85
N THR A 139 8.99 -2.10 -0.08
CA THR A 139 9.69 -1.69 1.15
C THR A 139 10.83 -0.74 0.84
N LYS A 140 11.64 -1.07 -0.19
CA LYS A 140 12.70 -0.18 -0.64
C LYS A 140 12.16 1.18 -1.10
N MET A 141 11.11 1.20 -1.89
CA MET A 141 10.44 2.44 -2.35
C MET A 141 9.99 3.29 -1.16
N TYR A 142 9.39 2.68 -0.15
CA TYR A 142 8.98 3.37 1.08
C TYR A 142 10.17 4.01 1.79
N LEU A 143 11.20 3.22 2.10
CA LEU A 143 12.38 3.70 2.81
C LEU A 143 13.16 4.76 2.03
N ASP A 144 13.29 4.60 0.72
CA ASP A 144 13.94 5.60 -0.15
C ASP A 144 13.17 6.92 -0.17
N SER A 145 11.83 6.87 -0.21
CA SER A 145 10.98 8.07 -0.19
C SER A 145 11.11 8.83 1.15
N LEU A 146 11.27 8.12 2.26
CA LEU A 146 11.54 8.73 3.57
C LEU A 146 12.94 9.34 3.62
N ALA A 147 13.95 8.61 3.16
CA ALA A 147 15.33 9.08 3.14
C ALA A 147 15.48 10.36 2.28
N ALA A 148 14.72 10.48 1.21
CA ALA A 148 14.73 11.67 0.34
C ALA A 148 14.31 12.96 1.07
N VAL A 149 13.54 12.84 2.15
CA VAL A 149 13.14 13.97 3.01
C VAL A 149 13.84 13.95 4.37
N GLY A 150 14.91 13.17 4.51
CA GLY A 150 15.74 13.13 5.73
C GLY A 150 15.13 12.33 6.89
N VAL A 151 14.14 11.46 6.60
CA VAL A 151 13.49 10.62 7.62
C VAL A 151 14.05 9.22 7.55
N HIS A 152 14.42 8.67 8.69
CA HIS A 152 14.89 7.29 8.84
C HIS A 152 14.04 6.57 9.87
N LEU A 153 13.69 5.31 9.60
CA LEU A 153 13.02 4.44 10.56
C LEU A 153 14.06 3.69 11.41
N PRO A 154 14.16 3.98 12.71
CA PRO A 154 14.97 3.16 13.61
C PRO A 154 14.40 1.73 13.65
N GLY A 155 15.23 0.72 13.39
CA GLY A 155 14.80 -0.68 13.40
C GLY A 155 14.06 -1.14 12.13
N GLY A 156 13.86 -0.27 11.14
CA GLY A 156 13.28 -0.64 9.86
C GLY A 156 11.78 -0.95 9.91
N VAL A 157 11.32 -1.76 8.96
CA VAL A 157 9.92 -2.21 8.83
C VAL A 157 9.78 -3.59 9.50
N LEU A 158 8.60 -3.86 10.07
CA LEU A 158 8.28 -5.16 10.66
C LEU A 158 8.40 -6.28 9.60
N PRO A 159 9.15 -7.36 9.87
CA PRO A 159 9.34 -8.49 8.95
C PRO A 159 8.07 -9.32 8.73
#